data_7e3404e4bf1ecee15ae0b9279eba707e
#
_entry.id   7e3404e4bf1ecee15ae0b9279eba707e
#
_cell.length_a   1.000
_cell.length_b   1.000
_cell.length_c   1.000
_cell.angle_alpha   90.00
_cell.angle_beta   90.00
_cell.angle_gamma   90.00
#
_symmetry.space_group_name_H-M   'P 1'
#
loop_
_entity.id
_entity.type
_entity.pdbx_description
1 polymer ?
#
loop_
_entity_poly.entity_id
_entity_poly.type
_entity_poly.pdbx_seq_one_letter_code
_entity_poly.pdbx_strand_id
1 'polypeptide(L)'
;LFKFLSTAAGTDFYWDYDTYYTDNADQEAGMFLRENRILFPARRELPHDHFRSPKRIEAISTVSNAVQCKYVTSILRDLAAEQGPLGKETAVVLTDENLLLPLLHALPAEIGKVNVTMGYPLKQSLSYSFVERLIELQNHARQKEGKPLFYHADVLGLLSHPYILESDPSRIVRMQEEIVRNRRITVAAEWLACTPLLATLFRSVEGWRGFSDYLLAVIAQIARMPYEDTEARRRVEFLNVISEEVIKLRNSLDNCEIELSISIYASLLRRHLQTLRIPYEGEPLEGIQVMGILETRNLDFRNVILLSMNDDNFPGSVVTGTSFIPYNLRAAYALPTPEHHEGVYAYYFYRLLQRAENVRMLYCAHADDKTTGEQSRYIYQLEYETPFEILRREVGIDVNRMETPPIEVPKQGETAEKLARFLAPADPA
;
A
#
# COMPACT_ATOMS: atom_id res chain seq x y z
N LEU A 1 22.46 -11.55 22.14
CA LEU A 1 22.12 -12.91 21.70
C LEU A 1 23.37 -13.64 21.21
N PHE A 2 24.07 -13.19 20.16
CA PHE A 2 25.22 -13.87 19.55
C PHE A 2 26.36 -14.13 20.56
N LYS A 3 26.70 -13.15 21.42
CA LYS A 3 27.67 -13.36 22.50
C LYS A 3 27.29 -14.49 23.46
N PHE A 4 26.00 -14.65 23.76
CA PHE A 4 25.49 -15.74 24.57
C PHE A 4 25.60 -17.07 23.81
N LEU A 5 25.17 -17.10 22.55
CA LEU A 5 25.23 -18.30 21.71
C LEU A 5 26.68 -18.76 21.47
N SER A 6 27.65 -17.85 21.33
CA SER A 6 29.06 -18.21 21.13
C SER A 6 29.69 -18.93 22.33
N THR A 7 29.10 -18.77 23.52
CA THR A 7 29.54 -19.49 24.75
C THR A 7 28.79 -20.78 24.98
N ALA A 8 27.69 -21.03 24.26
CA ALA A 8 26.88 -22.23 24.43
C ALA A 8 27.48 -23.44 23.70
N ALA A 9 27.55 -24.59 24.35
CA ALA A 9 28.04 -25.81 23.74
C ALA A 9 27.14 -26.26 22.59
N GLY A 10 27.72 -26.61 21.44
CA GLY A 10 27.00 -27.11 20.28
C GLY A 10 26.41 -26.03 19.37
N THR A 11 26.78 -24.77 19.54
CA THR A 11 26.40 -23.67 18.65
C THR A 11 27.40 -23.48 17.53
N ASP A 12 26.92 -23.44 16.31
CA ASP A 12 27.70 -23.11 15.11
C ASP A 12 27.10 -21.86 14.40
N PHE A 13 27.96 -21.03 13.85
CA PHE A 13 27.57 -19.89 13.04
C PHE A 13 27.80 -20.21 11.57
N TYR A 14 26.81 -19.85 10.75
CA TYR A 14 26.89 -19.94 9.30
C TYR A 14 26.52 -18.57 8.73
N TRP A 15 27.45 -18.03 7.93
CA TRP A 15 27.27 -16.71 7.32
C TRP A 15 27.11 -16.87 5.81
N ASP A 16 25.99 -16.42 5.27
CA ASP A 16 25.78 -16.31 3.83
C ASP A 16 26.09 -14.90 3.38
N TYR A 17 27.20 -14.73 2.69
CA TYR A 17 27.71 -13.45 2.20
C TYR A 17 28.40 -13.65 0.85
N ASP A 18 28.87 -12.57 0.24
CA ASP A 18 29.70 -12.60 -0.95
C ASP A 18 30.97 -11.79 -0.76
N THR A 19 32.09 -12.26 -1.30
CA THR A 19 33.39 -11.59 -1.23
C THR A 19 33.37 -10.25 -1.91
N TYR A 20 32.49 -10.05 -2.89
CA TYR A 20 32.33 -8.78 -3.58
C TYR A 20 32.11 -7.63 -2.59
N TYR A 21 31.21 -7.78 -1.62
CA TYR A 21 30.88 -6.72 -0.67
C TYR A 21 31.52 -6.88 0.72
N THR A 22 32.13 -8.02 1.01
CA THR A 22 32.83 -8.19 2.30
C THR A 22 34.32 -7.91 2.23
N ASP A 23 34.96 -8.12 1.08
CA ASP A 23 36.41 -7.90 0.94
C ASP A 23 36.76 -6.42 0.62
N ASN A 24 35.78 -5.66 0.11
CA ASN A 24 35.90 -4.22 -0.08
C ASN A 24 35.48 -3.48 1.20
N ALA A 25 36.39 -2.76 1.84
CA ALA A 25 36.12 -2.03 3.08
C ALA A 25 35.12 -0.88 2.90
N ASP A 26 35.08 -0.28 1.69
CA ASP A 26 34.25 0.87 1.37
C ASP A 26 32.82 0.46 0.95
N GLN A 27 32.57 -0.84 0.72
CA GLN A 27 31.25 -1.33 0.33
C GLN A 27 30.35 -1.48 1.57
N GLU A 28 29.26 -0.70 1.62
CA GLU A 28 28.38 -0.58 2.77
C GLU A 28 27.68 -1.91 3.10
N ALA A 29 27.32 -2.71 2.10
CA ALA A 29 26.65 -4.00 2.27
C ALA A 29 27.43 -4.98 3.15
N GLY A 30 28.76 -4.90 3.17
CA GLY A 30 29.62 -5.74 3.98
C GLY A 30 29.79 -5.30 5.43
N MET A 31 29.34 -4.09 5.81
CA MET A 31 29.66 -3.45 7.08
C MET A 31 29.46 -4.34 8.30
N PHE A 32 28.25 -4.84 8.50
CA PHE A 32 27.93 -5.70 9.67
C PHE A 32 28.50 -7.12 9.55
N LEU A 33 28.65 -7.64 8.36
CA LEU A 33 29.19 -8.96 8.15
C LEU A 33 30.67 -9.05 8.41
N ARG A 34 31.45 -8.02 8.05
CA ARG A 34 32.88 -7.93 8.36
C ARG A 34 33.13 -8.02 9.87
N GLU A 35 32.37 -7.27 10.67
CA GLU A 35 32.46 -7.31 12.13
C GLU A 35 31.99 -8.65 12.71
N ASN A 36 30.81 -9.12 12.29
CA ASN A 36 30.22 -10.34 12.84
C ASN A 36 31.05 -11.60 12.53
N ARG A 37 31.67 -11.69 11.35
CA ARG A 37 32.55 -12.83 10.99
C ARG A 37 33.79 -12.90 11.87
N ILE A 38 34.35 -11.74 12.29
CA ILE A 38 35.48 -11.71 13.21
C ILE A 38 35.04 -12.13 14.61
N LEU A 39 33.93 -11.62 15.09
CA LEU A 39 33.42 -11.88 16.44
C LEU A 39 32.84 -13.30 16.60
N PHE A 40 32.26 -13.84 15.54
CA PHE A 40 31.55 -15.14 15.55
C PHE A 40 31.98 -15.95 14.31
N PRO A 41 33.19 -16.51 14.29
CA PRO A 41 33.70 -17.23 13.12
C PRO A 41 32.88 -18.47 12.81
N ALA A 42 32.66 -18.73 11.52
CA ALA A 42 32.01 -19.94 11.05
C ALA A 42 32.96 -21.13 11.15
N ARG A 43 32.44 -22.34 11.51
CA ARG A 43 33.19 -23.57 11.46
C ARG A 43 33.40 -24.10 10.03
N ARG A 44 32.46 -23.85 9.16
CA ARG A 44 32.51 -24.22 7.73
C ARG A 44 32.25 -23.00 6.90
N GLU A 45 33.07 -22.79 5.92
CA GLU A 45 32.84 -21.75 4.94
C GLU A 45 32.01 -22.30 3.77
N LEU A 46 31.09 -21.45 3.27
CA LEU A 46 30.32 -21.70 2.07
C LEU A 46 31.03 -21.03 0.88
N PRO A 47 30.69 -21.37 -0.37
CA PRO A 47 31.14 -20.57 -1.53
C PRO A 47 30.58 -19.15 -1.42
N HIS A 48 31.45 -18.14 -1.64
CA HIS A 48 31.14 -16.72 -1.40
C HIS A 48 31.48 -15.81 -2.58
N ASP A 49 31.35 -16.31 -3.81
CA ASP A 49 31.72 -15.61 -5.06
C ASP A 49 30.60 -15.62 -6.11
N HIS A 50 29.36 -15.80 -5.67
CA HIS A 50 28.21 -15.91 -6.56
C HIS A 50 27.85 -14.59 -7.25
N PHE A 51 28.14 -13.43 -6.63
CA PHE A 51 27.77 -12.14 -7.15
C PHE A 51 28.39 -11.86 -8.54
N ARG A 52 29.62 -12.33 -8.75
CA ARG A 52 30.37 -12.14 -10.00
C ARG A 52 29.90 -13.06 -11.15
N SER A 53 28.98 -13.97 -10.91
CA SER A 53 28.41 -14.81 -11.95
C SER A 53 27.73 -13.97 -13.04
N PRO A 54 27.73 -14.40 -14.30
CA PRO A 54 27.09 -13.66 -15.39
C PRO A 54 25.63 -13.32 -15.07
N LYS A 55 25.26 -12.07 -15.28
CA LYS A 55 23.91 -11.54 -15.01
C LYS A 55 23.44 -10.71 -16.19
N ARG A 56 22.16 -10.85 -16.52
CA ARG A 56 21.47 -9.92 -17.42
C ARG A 56 20.79 -8.85 -16.59
N ILE A 57 21.29 -7.62 -16.65
CA ILE A 57 20.80 -6.51 -15.84
C ILE A 57 20.20 -5.44 -16.75
N GLU A 58 18.95 -5.05 -16.47
CA GLU A 58 18.25 -4.00 -17.19
C GLU A 58 17.78 -2.91 -16.21
N ALA A 59 18.08 -1.65 -16.52
CA ALA A 59 17.55 -0.48 -15.85
C ALA A 59 16.51 0.18 -16.74
N ILE A 60 15.26 0.28 -16.26
CA ILE A 60 14.11 0.64 -17.07
C ILE A 60 13.47 1.89 -16.49
N SER A 61 13.58 3.01 -17.23
CA SER A 61 12.88 4.24 -16.87
C SER A 61 11.44 4.22 -17.37
N THR A 62 10.53 4.73 -16.56
CA THR A 62 9.11 4.83 -16.87
C THR A 62 8.57 6.22 -16.55
N VAL A 63 7.47 6.60 -17.19
CA VAL A 63 6.84 7.91 -16.98
C VAL A 63 5.93 7.97 -15.75
N SER A 64 5.57 6.82 -15.17
CA SER A 64 4.74 6.76 -13.95
C SER A 64 4.79 5.38 -13.29
N ASN A 65 4.39 5.33 -12.03
CA ASN A 65 4.26 4.10 -11.25
C ASN A 65 3.24 3.12 -11.87
N ALA A 66 2.15 3.63 -12.46
CA ALA A 66 1.17 2.79 -13.15
C ALA A 66 1.77 2.10 -14.39
N VAL A 67 2.66 2.79 -15.10
CA VAL A 67 3.38 2.23 -16.25
C VAL A 67 4.36 1.16 -15.78
N GLN A 68 5.06 1.36 -14.67
CA GLN A 68 5.90 0.30 -14.07
C GLN A 68 5.11 -0.99 -13.86
N CYS A 69 3.98 -0.90 -13.16
CA CYS A 69 3.13 -2.07 -12.88
C CYS A 69 2.66 -2.78 -14.15
N LYS A 70 2.23 -2.03 -15.17
CA LYS A 70 1.83 -2.61 -16.46
C LYS A 70 2.98 -3.23 -17.21
N TYR A 71 4.16 -2.63 -17.16
CA TYR A 71 5.32 -3.13 -17.88
C TYR A 71 5.87 -4.44 -17.29
N VAL A 72 5.67 -4.69 -15.99
CA VAL A 72 5.95 -6.01 -15.38
C VAL A 72 5.26 -7.14 -16.13
N THR A 73 4.05 -6.92 -16.63
CA THR A 73 3.32 -7.91 -17.44
C THR A 73 4.09 -8.32 -18.68
N SER A 74 4.67 -7.35 -19.39
CA SER A 74 5.52 -7.64 -20.58
C SER A 74 6.78 -8.40 -20.17
N ILE A 75 7.44 -7.96 -19.08
CA ILE A 75 8.63 -8.65 -18.57
C ILE A 75 8.34 -10.11 -18.21
N LEU A 76 7.24 -10.37 -17.55
CA LEU A 76 6.86 -11.74 -17.14
C LEU A 76 6.49 -12.61 -18.36
N ARG A 77 5.83 -12.05 -19.37
CA ARG A 77 5.56 -12.75 -20.63
C ARG A 77 6.83 -13.10 -21.40
N ASP A 78 7.78 -12.15 -21.48
CA ASP A 78 9.07 -12.38 -22.13
C ASP A 78 9.85 -13.48 -21.40
N LEU A 79 9.91 -13.43 -20.07
CA LEU A 79 10.55 -14.48 -19.27
C LEU A 79 9.86 -15.84 -19.42
N ALA A 80 8.53 -15.88 -19.45
CA ALA A 80 7.79 -17.11 -19.67
C ALA A 80 7.99 -17.69 -21.06
N ALA A 81 8.15 -16.85 -22.07
CA ALA A 81 8.47 -17.28 -23.45
C ALA A 81 9.91 -17.86 -23.54
N GLU A 82 10.86 -17.29 -22.79
CA GLU A 82 12.26 -17.73 -22.79
C GLU A 82 12.48 -19.01 -21.92
N GLN A 83 11.81 -19.11 -20.77
CA GLN A 83 12.13 -20.10 -19.72
C GLN A 83 11.01 -21.13 -19.47
N GLY A 84 9.83 -20.93 -20.07
CA GLY A 84 8.62 -21.71 -19.76
C GLY A 84 7.85 -21.15 -18.54
N PRO A 85 6.96 -21.95 -17.95
CA PRO A 85 6.14 -21.49 -16.83
C PRO A 85 6.98 -20.96 -15.67
N LEU A 86 6.65 -19.75 -15.20
CA LEU A 86 7.36 -19.11 -14.09
C LEU A 86 6.81 -19.59 -12.75
N GLY A 87 7.70 -19.75 -11.78
CA GLY A 87 7.38 -20.23 -10.43
C GLY A 87 8.10 -19.44 -9.35
N LYS A 88 8.37 -20.09 -8.24
CA LYS A 88 8.98 -19.51 -7.02
C LYS A 88 10.38 -18.91 -7.21
N GLU A 89 11.05 -19.26 -8.32
CA GLU A 89 12.35 -18.70 -8.69
C GLU A 89 12.26 -17.29 -9.25
N THR A 90 11.04 -16.76 -9.43
CA THR A 90 10.76 -15.42 -9.95
C THR A 90 10.15 -14.54 -8.87
N ALA A 91 10.83 -13.44 -8.52
CA ALA A 91 10.35 -12.46 -7.57
C ALA A 91 10.06 -11.11 -8.23
N VAL A 92 8.91 -10.53 -7.90
CA VAL A 92 8.56 -9.14 -8.14
C VAL A 92 8.63 -8.40 -6.81
N VAL A 93 9.62 -7.54 -6.66
CA VAL A 93 9.95 -6.88 -5.39
C VAL A 93 9.52 -5.42 -5.43
N LEU A 94 8.72 -5.02 -4.47
CA LEU A 94 8.21 -3.65 -4.34
C LEU A 94 9.03 -2.91 -3.28
N THR A 95 9.75 -1.86 -3.69
CA THR A 95 10.37 -0.93 -2.74
C THR A 95 9.36 0.10 -2.23
N ASP A 96 8.35 0.45 -3.05
CA ASP A 96 7.14 1.14 -2.63
C ASP A 96 5.96 0.17 -2.60
N GLU A 97 5.55 -0.23 -1.40
CA GLU A 97 4.48 -1.19 -1.18
C GLU A 97 3.08 -0.68 -1.60
N ASN A 98 2.92 0.63 -1.83
CA ASN A 98 1.68 1.18 -2.37
C ASN A 98 1.39 0.70 -3.79
N LEU A 99 2.39 0.18 -4.50
CA LEU A 99 2.24 -0.39 -5.84
C LEU A 99 1.66 -1.82 -5.85
N LEU A 100 1.44 -2.44 -4.68
CA LEU A 100 0.92 -3.80 -4.61
C LEU A 100 -0.39 -3.97 -5.37
N LEU A 101 -1.40 -3.14 -5.08
CA LEU A 101 -2.71 -3.25 -5.75
C LEU A 101 -2.65 -2.94 -7.24
N PRO A 102 -2.04 -1.82 -7.70
CA PRO A 102 -1.82 -1.58 -9.11
C PRO A 102 -1.11 -2.72 -9.83
N LEU A 103 -0.11 -3.33 -9.19
CA LEU A 103 0.60 -4.48 -9.74
C LEU A 103 -0.32 -5.70 -9.87
N LEU A 104 -1.05 -6.08 -8.82
CA LEU A 104 -1.94 -7.24 -8.85
C LEU A 104 -3.03 -7.10 -9.92
N HIS A 105 -3.55 -5.89 -10.13
CA HIS A 105 -4.50 -5.60 -11.21
C HIS A 105 -3.87 -5.64 -12.62
N ALA A 106 -2.57 -5.42 -12.71
CA ALA A 106 -1.86 -5.45 -13.98
C ALA A 106 -1.40 -6.86 -14.37
N LEU A 107 -1.29 -7.80 -13.42
CA LEU A 107 -0.85 -9.17 -13.69
C LEU A 107 -1.86 -9.91 -14.58
N PRO A 108 -1.41 -10.53 -15.68
CA PRO A 108 -2.31 -11.26 -16.57
C PRO A 108 -2.67 -12.62 -15.97
N ALA A 109 -3.89 -13.09 -16.25
CA ALA A 109 -4.39 -14.36 -15.74
C ALA A 109 -3.57 -15.59 -16.20
N GLU A 110 -2.87 -15.47 -17.34
CA GLU A 110 -2.06 -16.54 -17.91
C GLU A 110 -0.80 -16.87 -17.08
N ILE A 111 -0.36 -15.96 -16.20
CA ILE A 111 0.82 -16.18 -15.36
C ILE A 111 0.59 -17.28 -14.31
N GLY A 112 -0.66 -17.61 -14.03
CA GLY A 112 -0.99 -18.67 -13.09
C GLY A 112 -0.98 -18.21 -11.62
N LYS A 113 -0.38 -19.01 -10.72
CA LYS A 113 -0.39 -18.72 -9.29
C LYS A 113 0.59 -17.60 -8.93
N VAL A 114 0.14 -16.71 -8.05
CA VAL A 114 0.93 -15.60 -7.49
C VAL A 114 0.84 -15.69 -5.97
N ASN A 115 1.99 -15.75 -5.32
CA ASN A 115 2.09 -15.66 -3.87
C ASN A 115 2.42 -14.23 -3.46
N VAL A 116 1.61 -13.63 -2.59
CA VAL A 116 1.81 -12.28 -2.06
C VAL A 116 2.16 -12.38 -0.59
N THR A 117 3.41 -12.04 -0.23
CA THR A 117 3.87 -12.09 1.17
C THR A 117 3.60 -10.81 1.94
N MET A 118 3.32 -9.74 1.23
CA MET A 118 2.96 -8.44 1.82
C MET A 118 1.49 -8.44 2.22
N GLY A 119 1.19 -7.89 3.40
CA GLY A 119 -0.21 -7.71 3.78
C GLY A 119 -0.88 -6.59 2.98
N TYR A 120 -2.19 -6.73 2.78
CA TYR A 120 -3.03 -5.69 2.18
C TYR A 120 -3.07 -4.46 3.10
N PRO A 121 -2.64 -3.27 2.67
CA PRO A 121 -2.68 -2.08 3.51
C PRO A 121 -4.12 -1.70 3.85
N LEU A 122 -4.52 -1.79 5.13
CA LEU A 122 -5.89 -1.51 5.55
C LEU A 122 -6.38 -0.13 5.09
N LYS A 123 -5.49 0.88 5.08
CA LYS A 123 -5.80 2.25 4.63
C LYS A 123 -6.33 2.35 3.19
N GLN A 124 -6.09 1.35 2.35
CA GLN A 124 -6.55 1.31 0.97
C GLN A 124 -7.88 0.55 0.81
N SER A 125 -8.41 0.00 1.90
CA SER A 125 -9.66 -0.76 1.89
C SER A 125 -10.90 0.14 1.94
N LEU A 126 -12.01 -0.39 1.40
CA LEU A 126 -13.33 0.23 1.55
C LEU A 126 -13.73 0.31 3.02
N SER A 127 -13.36 -0.69 3.84
CA SER A 127 -13.66 -0.70 5.28
C SER A 127 -13.00 0.46 6.03
N TYR A 128 -11.75 0.79 5.68
CA TYR A 128 -11.08 1.96 6.24
C TYR A 128 -11.75 3.26 5.81
N SER A 129 -12.06 3.40 4.51
CA SER A 129 -12.75 4.59 4.00
C SER A 129 -14.12 4.78 4.66
N PHE A 130 -14.83 3.69 4.98
CA PHE A 130 -16.08 3.73 5.72
C PHE A 130 -15.90 4.29 7.13
N VAL A 131 -14.90 3.80 7.87
CA VAL A 131 -14.58 4.30 9.22
C VAL A 131 -14.17 5.77 9.20
N GLU A 132 -13.38 6.21 8.22
CA GLU A 132 -13.04 7.63 8.04
C GLU A 132 -14.29 8.51 7.91
N ARG A 133 -15.26 8.09 7.09
CA ARG A 133 -16.51 8.82 6.95
C ARG A 133 -17.37 8.83 8.21
N LEU A 134 -17.33 7.76 9.03
CA LEU A 134 -17.98 7.75 10.35
C LEU A 134 -17.33 8.74 11.32
N ILE A 135 -16.00 8.84 11.27
CA ILE A 135 -15.23 9.82 12.06
C ILE A 135 -15.61 11.25 11.63
N GLU A 136 -15.63 11.53 10.33
CA GLU A 136 -16.00 12.85 9.79
C GLU A 136 -17.43 13.23 10.19
N LEU A 137 -18.39 12.32 10.02
CA LEU A 137 -19.78 12.54 10.42
C LEU A 137 -19.91 12.98 11.87
N GLN A 138 -19.26 12.27 12.80
CA GLN A 138 -19.37 12.57 14.22
C GLN A 138 -18.59 13.82 14.65
N ASN A 139 -17.46 14.11 14.01
CA ASN A 139 -16.71 15.34 14.24
C ASN A 139 -17.47 16.60 13.80
N HIS A 140 -18.29 16.50 12.76
CA HIS A 140 -19.08 17.62 12.23
C HIS A 140 -20.52 17.64 12.76
N ALA A 141 -20.92 16.65 13.56
CA ALA A 141 -22.24 16.57 14.16
C ALA A 141 -22.52 17.81 15.04
N ARG A 142 -23.70 18.37 14.92
CA ARG A 142 -24.16 19.52 15.71
C ARG A 142 -25.46 19.20 16.40
N GLN A 143 -25.73 19.87 17.48
CA GLN A 143 -27.02 19.81 18.15
C GLN A 143 -27.73 21.17 18.00
N LYS A 144 -29.01 21.13 17.63
CA LYS A 144 -29.89 22.30 17.64
C LYS A 144 -31.18 21.92 18.34
N GLU A 145 -31.52 22.64 19.41
CA GLU A 145 -32.73 22.38 20.20
C GLU A 145 -32.81 20.92 20.73
N GLY A 146 -31.65 20.34 21.10
CA GLY A 146 -31.56 18.94 21.56
C GLY A 146 -31.64 17.89 20.44
N LYS A 147 -31.75 18.30 19.17
CA LYS A 147 -31.81 17.37 18.03
C LYS A 147 -30.47 17.31 17.29
N PRO A 148 -29.96 16.10 17.02
CA PRO A 148 -28.73 15.97 16.24
C PRO A 148 -28.96 16.32 14.77
N LEU A 149 -28.04 17.13 14.23
CA LEU A 149 -28.00 17.56 12.85
C LEU A 149 -26.64 17.21 12.24
N PHE A 150 -26.66 16.66 11.04
CA PHE A 150 -25.47 16.28 10.30
C PHE A 150 -25.27 17.16 9.06
N TYR A 151 -24.01 17.42 8.73
CA TYR A 151 -23.68 18.18 7.54
C TYR A 151 -23.98 17.34 6.29
N HIS A 152 -24.62 17.96 5.29
CA HIS A 152 -25.12 17.25 4.11
C HIS A 152 -24.04 16.51 3.33
N ALA A 153 -22.82 17.08 3.23
CA ALA A 153 -21.74 16.44 2.49
C ALA A 153 -21.28 15.12 3.15
N ASP A 154 -21.21 15.09 4.48
CA ASP A 154 -20.85 13.87 5.23
C ASP A 154 -21.96 12.82 5.09
N VAL A 155 -23.23 13.26 5.15
CA VAL A 155 -24.39 12.37 4.94
C VAL A 155 -24.38 11.78 3.53
N LEU A 156 -24.22 12.61 2.50
CA LEU A 156 -24.15 12.15 1.11
C LEU A 156 -22.96 11.23 0.89
N GLY A 157 -21.80 11.56 1.49
CA GLY A 157 -20.61 10.73 1.43
C GLY A 157 -20.82 9.33 2.00
N LEU A 158 -21.54 9.20 3.13
CA LEU A 158 -21.89 7.91 3.74
C LEU A 158 -22.98 7.19 2.93
N LEU A 159 -24.03 7.88 2.50
CA LEU A 159 -25.08 7.27 1.68
C LEU A 159 -24.56 6.77 0.33
N SER A 160 -23.49 7.38 -0.21
CA SER A 160 -22.84 6.92 -1.45
C SER A 160 -21.83 5.79 -1.21
N HIS A 161 -21.51 5.49 0.06
CA HIS A 161 -20.56 4.41 0.34
C HIS A 161 -21.18 3.04 0.00
N PRO A 162 -20.43 2.13 -0.69
CA PRO A 162 -20.97 0.85 -1.13
C PRO A 162 -21.68 0.06 -0.03
N TYR A 163 -21.15 0.03 1.18
CA TYR A 163 -21.75 -0.69 2.33
C TYR A 163 -23.16 -0.19 2.69
N ILE A 164 -23.42 1.09 2.49
CA ILE A 164 -24.74 1.68 2.78
C ILE A 164 -25.64 1.61 1.55
N LEU A 165 -25.09 1.94 0.38
CA LEU A 165 -25.85 1.93 -0.87
C LEU A 165 -26.42 0.53 -1.18
N GLU A 166 -25.63 -0.52 -0.97
CA GLU A 166 -26.04 -1.93 -1.18
C GLU A 166 -27.14 -2.39 -0.21
N SER A 167 -27.34 -1.73 0.93
CA SER A 167 -28.35 -2.12 1.92
C SER A 167 -29.80 -1.91 1.44
N ASP A 168 -30.07 -0.81 0.73
CA ASP A 168 -31.36 -0.47 0.12
C ASP A 168 -31.13 0.59 -0.99
N PRO A 169 -30.66 0.17 -2.18
CA PRO A 169 -30.26 1.10 -3.23
C PRO A 169 -31.35 2.10 -3.61
N SER A 170 -32.60 1.60 -3.74
CA SER A 170 -33.72 2.42 -4.18
C SER A 170 -34.11 3.51 -3.18
N ARG A 171 -33.99 3.24 -1.91
CA ARG A 171 -34.28 4.19 -0.83
C ARG A 171 -33.14 5.20 -0.70
N ILE A 172 -31.90 4.71 -0.69
CA ILE A 172 -30.71 5.54 -0.52
C ILE A 172 -30.61 6.58 -1.63
N VAL A 173 -30.79 6.17 -2.91
CA VAL A 173 -30.78 7.10 -4.04
C VAL A 173 -31.86 8.18 -3.92
N ARG A 174 -33.08 7.80 -3.54
CA ARG A 174 -34.17 8.80 -3.31
C ARG A 174 -33.82 9.78 -2.19
N MET A 175 -33.19 9.33 -1.10
CA MET A 175 -32.76 10.21 -0.02
C MET A 175 -31.68 11.19 -0.50
N GLN A 176 -30.71 10.72 -1.28
CA GLN A 176 -29.68 11.58 -1.86
C GLN A 176 -30.29 12.65 -2.79
N GLU A 177 -31.18 12.25 -3.69
CA GLU A 177 -31.87 13.17 -4.59
C GLU A 177 -32.68 14.24 -3.82
N GLU A 178 -33.35 13.84 -2.73
CA GLU A 178 -34.13 14.77 -1.91
C GLU A 178 -33.23 15.77 -1.17
N ILE A 179 -32.09 15.34 -0.62
CA ILE A 179 -31.10 16.23 0.03
C ILE A 179 -30.62 17.28 -0.98
N VAL A 180 -30.22 16.85 -2.18
CA VAL A 180 -29.70 17.72 -3.24
C VAL A 180 -30.77 18.67 -3.77
N ARG A 181 -31.95 18.15 -4.12
CA ARG A 181 -33.07 18.95 -4.65
C ARG A 181 -33.51 20.04 -3.67
N ASN A 182 -33.60 19.70 -2.40
CA ASN A 182 -34.03 20.66 -1.36
C ASN A 182 -32.88 21.53 -0.85
N ARG A 183 -31.68 21.43 -1.41
CA ARG A 183 -30.48 22.18 -1.01
C ARG A 183 -30.27 22.20 0.50
N ARG A 184 -30.48 21.08 1.18
CA ARG A 184 -30.33 20.96 2.62
C ARG A 184 -28.86 21.09 3.01
N ILE A 185 -28.51 22.08 3.80
CA ILE A 185 -27.15 22.25 4.34
C ILE A 185 -26.93 21.30 5.53
N THR A 186 -27.97 21.12 6.34
CA THR A 186 -27.96 20.18 7.47
C THR A 186 -29.16 19.24 7.37
N VAL A 187 -29.00 18.01 7.80
CA VAL A 187 -30.00 16.93 7.74
C VAL A 187 -30.24 16.43 9.15
N ALA A 188 -31.50 16.39 9.57
CA ALA A 188 -31.88 15.91 10.90
C ALA A 188 -31.74 14.37 11.02
N ALA A 189 -31.23 13.91 12.14
CA ALA A 189 -31.09 12.48 12.42
C ALA A 189 -32.42 11.71 12.32
N GLU A 190 -33.52 12.31 12.79
CA GLU A 190 -34.86 11.74 12.74
C GLU A 190 -35.30 11.41 11.29
N TRP A 191 -34.97 12.30 10.34
CA TRP A 191 -35.29 12.11 8.91
C TRP A 191 -34.44 10.99 8.28
N LEU A 192 -33.18 10.83 8.75
CA LEU A 192 -32.26 9.80 8.27
C LEU A 192 -32.57 8.41 8.84
N ALA A 193 -33.17 8.31 10.02
CA ALA A 193 -33.40 7.09 10.79
C ALA A 193 -34.53 6.19 10.22
N CYS A 194 -34.61 6.01 8.92
CA CYS A 194 -35.70 5.25 8.28
C CYS A 194 -35.50 3.73 8.23
N THR A 195 -34.32 3.23 8.60
CA THR A 195 -34.04 1.79 8.78
C THR A 195 -33.20 1.59 10.07
N PRO A 196 -33.17 0.38 10.65
CA PRO A 196 -32.37 0.10 11.83
C PRO A 196 -30.87 0.46 11.63
N LEU A 197 -30.33 0.17 10.45
CA LEU A 197 -28.96 0.53 10.09
C LEU A 197 -28.75 2.04 10.07
N LEU A 198 -29.61 2.77 9.36
CA LEU A 198 -29.52 4.22 9.26
C LEU A 198 -29.79 4.92 10.61
N ALA A 199 -30.67 4.37 11.43
CA ALA A 199 -30.90 4.87 12.79
C ALA A 199 -29.65 4.74 13.68
N THR A 200 -28.90 3.62 13.54
CA THR A 200 -27.62 3.46 14.24
C THR A 200 -26.54 4.34 13.65
N LEU A 201 -26.48 4.45 12.33
CA LEU A 201 -25.48 5.23 11.61
C LEU A 201 -25.56 6.73 11.93
N PHE A 202 -26.76 7.31 11.94
CA PHE A 202 -27.00 8.73 12.14
C PHE A 202 -27.42 9.11 13.57
N ARG A 203 -27.03 8.32 14.56
CA ARG A 203 -27.17 8.73 15.96
C ARG A 203 -26.03 9.66 16.38
N SER A 204 -26.32 10.65 17.21
CA SER A 204 -25.29 11.44 17.88
C SER A 204 -24.64 10.64 19.00
N VAL A 205 -23.35 10.86 19.21
CA VAL A 205 -22.57 10.21 20.28
C VAL A 205 -21.84 11.24 21.14
N GLU A 206 -21.64 10.91 22.40
CA GLU A 206 -20.93 11.76 23.35
C GLU A 206 -19.73 10.98 23.92
N GLY A 207 -18.61 11.68 24.02
CA GLY A 207 -17.37 11.12 24.54
C GLY A 207 -16.75 10.02 23.66
N TRP A 208 -15.50 9.73 23.92
CA TRP A 208 -14.74 8.77 23.11
C TRP A 208 -15.20 7.30 23.33
N ARG A 209 -15.69 6.96 24.54
CA ARG A 209 -16.26 5.63 24.84
C ARG A 209 -17.54 5.40 24.04
N GLY A 210 -18.44 6.40 24.05
CA GLY A 210 -19.67 6.35 23.25
C GLY A 210 -19.39 6.26 21.77
N PHE A 211 -18.33 6.93 21.29
CA PHE A 211 -17.89 6.84 19.90
C PHE A 211 -17.32 5.44 19.56
N SER A 212 -16.55 4.84 20.46
CA SER A 212 -16.09 3.46 20.29
C SER A 212 -17.25 2.46 20.19
N ASP A 213 -18.25 2.56 21.08
CA ASP A 213 -19.47 1.73 21.04
C ASP A 213 -20.29 1.95 19.77
N TYR A 214 -20.31 3.19 19.28
CA TYR A 214 -20.96 3.54 18.03
C TYR A 214 -20.29 2.86 16.84
N LEU A 215 -18.96 2.93 16.72
CA LEU A 215 -18.21 2.27 15.66
C LEU A 215 -18.47 0.76 15.64
N LEU A 216 -18.36 0.11 16.80
CA LEU A 216 -18.58 -1.33 16.94
C LEU A 216 -20.03 -1.72 16.57
N ALA A 217 -21.02 -0.93 16.97
CA ALA A 217 -22.41 -1.20 16.65
C ALA A 217 -22.72 -1.08 15.16
N VAL A 218 -22.17 -0.06 14.48
CA VAL A 218 -22.33 0.13 13.03
C VAL A 218 -21.63 -0.99 12.26
N ILE A 219 -20.37 -1.31 12.61
CA ILE A 219 -19.61 -2.38 11.98
C ILE A 219 -20.33 -3.73 12.14
N ALA A 220 -20.84 -4.04 13.34
CA ALA A 220 -21.56 -5.28 13.59
C ALA A 220 -22.83 -5.41 12.75
N GLN A 221 -23.55 -4.32 12.45
CA GLN A 221 -24.72 -4.37 11.57
C GLN A 221 -24.32 -4.59 10.12
N ILE A 222 -23.25 -3.94 9.63
CA ILE A 222 -22.75 -4.15 8.28
C ILE A 222 -22.26 -5.60 8.11
N ALA A 223 -21.48 -6.12 9.07
CA ALA A 223 -20.95 -7.48 9.01
C ALA A 223 -22.04 -8.58 9.00
N ARG A 224 -23.25 -8.29 9.48
CA ARG A 224 -24.39 -9.23 9.47
C ARG A 224 -25.25 -9.18 8.20
N MET A 225 -24.92 -8.27 7.27
CA MET A 225 -25.66 -8.23 6.01
C MET A 225 -25.41 -9.51 5.20
N PRO A 226 -26.42 -10.02 4.47
CA PRO A 226 -26.24 -11.18 3.62
C PRO A 226 -25.35 -10.81 2.44
N TYR A 227 -24.24 -11.53 2.30
CA TYR A 227 -23.30 -11.34 1.21
C TYR A 227 -23.16 -12.68 0.46
N GLU A 228 -23.31 -12.67 -0.85
CA GLU A 228 -23.23 -13.87 -1.68
C GLU A 228 -21.86 -14.08 -2.34
N ASP A 229 -20.98 -13.06 -2.31
CA ASP A 229 -19.72 -13.02 -3.06
C ASP A 229 -18.47 -13.21 -2.15
N THR A 230 -17.40 -13.75 -2.74
CA THR A 230 -16.08 -13.91 -2.10
C THR A 230 -15.50 -12.57 -1.66
N GLU A 231 -15.77 -11.51 -2.43
CA GLU A 231 -15.33 -10.14 -2.09
C GLU A 231 -16.02 -9.63 -0.83
N ALA A 232 -17.26 -10.00 -0.63
CA ALA A 232 -18.03 -9.68 0.57
C ALA A 232 -17.49 -10.36 1.83
N ARG A 233 -16.94 -11.57 1.73
CA ARG A 233 -16.25 -12.24 2.85
C ARG A 233 -15.01 -11.46 3.29
N ARG A 234 -14.23 -10.96 2.34
CA ARG A 234 -13.06 -10.09 2.64
C ARG A 234 -13.47 -8.80 3.33
N ARG A 235 -14.62 -8.22 2.97
CA ARG A 235 -15.15 -7.01 3.65
C ARG A 235 -15.41 -7.30 5.12
N VAL A 236 -16.04 -8.43 5.44
CA VAL A 236 -16.31 -8.84 6.82
C VAL A 236 -15.02 -9.07 7.60
N GLU A 237 -14.02 -9.70 6.99
CA GLU A 237 -12.70 -9.89 7.60
C GLU A 237 -12.03 -8.57 7.93
N PHE A 238 -12.02 -7.61 7.01
CA PHE A 238 -11.45 -6.27 7.25
C PHE A 238 -12.19 -5.51 8.34
N LEU A 239 -13.52 -5.62 8.39
CA LEU A 239 -14.33 -5.02 9.44
C LEU A 239 -14.08 -5.68 10.81
N ASN A 240 -13.84 -6.99 10.85
CA ASN A 240 -13.48 -7.70 12.08
C ASN A 240 -12.13 -7.22 12.61
N VAL A 241 -11.11 -7.11 11.74
CA VAL A 241 -9.80 -6.56 12.13
C VAL A 241 -9.94 -5.15 12.70
N ILE A 242 -10.71 -4.27 12.05
CA ILE A 242 -10.97 -2.92 12.57
C ILE A 242 -11.66 -2.99 13.94
N SER A 243 -12.64 -3.87 14.11
CA SER A 243 -13.35 -4.02 15.38
C SER A 243 -12.41 -4.45 16.52
N GLU A 244 -11.54 -5.41 16.25
CA GLU A 244 -10.52 -5.85 17.21
C GLU A 244 -9.60 -4.70 17.64
N GLU A 245 -9.15 -3.89 16.68
CA GLU A 245 -8.26 -2.77 16.96
C GLU A 245 -8.97 -1.63 17.72
N VAL A 246 -10.24 -1.37 17.42
CA VAL A 246 -11.07 -0.45 18.21
C VAL A 246 -11.18 -0.93 19.66
N ILE A 247 -11.41 -2.24 19.87
CA ILE A 247 -11.49 -2.84 21.22
C ILE A 247 -10.14 -2.77 21.93
N LYS A 248 -9.03 -3.08 21.26
CA LYS A 248 -7.67 -3.00 21.83
C LYS A 248 -7.33 -1.57 22.27
N LEU A 249 -7.58 -0.60 21.37
CA LEU A 249 -7.33 0.81 21.69
C LEU A 249 -8.19 1.28 22.88
N ARG A 250 -9.48 0.93 22.90
CA ARG A 250 -10.39 1.23 24.00
C ARG A 250 -9.86 0.67 25.32
N ASN A 251 -9.54 -0.63 25.37
CA ASN A 251 -9.05 -1.28 26.60
C ASN A 251 -7.72 -0.66 27.07
N SER A 252 -6.85 -0.27 26.15
CA SER A 252 -5.60 0.40 26.51
C SER A 252 -5.83 1.77 27.14
N LEU A 253 -6.78 2.54 26.62
CA LEU A 253 -7.12 3.86 27.12
C LEU A 253 -7.92 3.80 28.44
N ASP A 254 -8.81 2.83 28.60
CA ASP A 254 -9.54 2.61 29.86
C ASP A 254 -8.59 2.31 31.02
N ASN A 255 -7.51 1.56 30.77
CA ASN A 255 -6.47 1.28 31.76
C ASN A 255 -5.64 2.52 32.17
N CYS A 256 -5.64 3.56 31.34
CA CYS A 256 -4.89 4.79 31.62
C CYS A 256 -5.71 5.86 32.35
N GLU A 257 -7.02 5.66 32.57
CA GLU A 257 -7.95 6.61 33.21
C GLU A 257 -7.93 8.02 32.57
N ILE A 258 -7.70 8.08 31.24
CA ILE A 258 -7.58 9.34 30.50
C ILE A 258 -8.93 9.73 29.88
N GLU A 259 -9.37 10.96 30.11
CA GLU A 259 -10.50 11.53 29.39
C GLU A 259 -10.02 12.23 28.12
N LEU A 260 -10.58 11.81 26.97
CA LEU A 260 -10.23 12.30 25.66
C LEU A 260 -11.45 12.89 24.95
N SER A 261 -11.22 13.87 24.08
CA SER A 261 -12.22 14.27 23.11
C SER A 261 -12.37 13.21 22.00
N ILE A 262 -13.53 13.17 21.35
CA ILE A 262 -13.77 12.29 20.19
C ILE A 262 -12.70 12.50 19.11
N SER A 263 -12.32 13.75 18.84
CA SER A 263 -11.33 14.11 17.83
C SER A 263 -9.92 13.55 18.11
N ILE A 264 -9.49 13.56 19.39
CA ILE A 264 -8.21 12.98 19.80
C ILE A 264 -8.24 11.45 19.67
N TYR A 265 -9.30 10.82 20.19
CA TYR A 265 -9.48 9.38 20.04
C TYR A 265 -9.50 8.94 18.56
N ALA A 266 -10.26 9.64 17.72
CA ALA A 266 -10.32 9.39 16.29
C ALA A 266 -8.94 9.55 15.61
N SER A 267 -8.16 10.54 16.02
CA SER A 267 -6.78 10.73 15.51
C SER A 267 -5.85 9.59 15.90
N LEU A 268 -5.96 9.09 17.14
CA LEU A 268 -5.20 7.92 17.59
C LEU A 268 -5.61 6.66 16.82
N LEU A 269 -6.92 6.43 16.69
CA LEU A 269 -7.46 5.29 15.94
C LEU A 269 -7.02 5.35 14.47
N ARG A 270 -7.15 6.50 13.82
CA ARG A 270 -6.72 6.72 12.44
C ARG A 270 -5.26 6.38 12.26
N ARG A 271 -4.38 6.93 13.11
CA ARG A 271 -2.94 6.68 13.05
C ARG A 271 -2.62 5.19 13.21
N HIS A 272 -3.33 4.51 14.10
CA HIS A 272 -3.15 3.08 14.33
C HIS A 272 -3.61 2.26 13.12
N LEU A 273 -4.84 2.48 12.64
CA LEU A 273 -5.40 1.74 11.50
C LEU A 273 -4.59 1.93 10.21
N GLN A 274 -3.97 3.11 10.01
CA GLN A 274 -3.13 3.38 8.82
C GLN A 274 -1.86 2.53 8.75
N THR A 275 -1.39 2.00 9.87
CA THR A 275 -0.19 1.15 9.92
C THR A 275 -0.51 -0.33 9.74
N LEU A 276 -1.79 -0.70 9.79
CA LEU A 276 -2.19 -2.10 9.74
C LEU A 276 -2.15 -2.67 8.33
N ARG A 277 -1.78 -3.94 8.28
CA ARG A 277 -1.79 -4.77 7.08
C ARG A 277 -2.51 -6.07 7.36
N ILE A 278 -3.35 -6.48 6.45
CA ILE A 278 -4.09 -7.74 6.54
C ILE A 278 -3.35 -8.77 5.68
N PRO A 279 -2.85 -9.87 6.25
CA PRO A 279 -2.12 -10.87 5.48
C PRO A 279 -3.03 -11.48 4.40
N TYR A 280 -2.44 -11.77 3.23
CA TYR A 280 -3.12 -12.61 2.25
C TYR A 280 -3.04 -14.08 2.68
N GLU A 281 -4.14 -14.80 2.53
CA GLU A 281 -4.12 -16.25 2.64
C GLU A 281 -3.57 -16.83 1.33
N GLY A 282 -2.49 -17.62 1.41
CA GLY A 282 -1.87 -18.24 0.25
C GLY A 282 -0.84 -19.31 0.66
N GLU A 283 -0.51 -20.20 -0.29
CA GLU A 283 0.56 -21.18 -0.11
C GLU A 283 1.90 -20.54 -0.53
N PRO A 284 2.83 -20.27 0.40
CA PRO A 284 4.02 -19.45 0.17
C PRO A 284 5.06 -20.07 -0.78
N LEU A 285 4.86 -21.30 -1.24
CA LEU A 285 5.83 -22.03 -2.03
C LEU A 285 5.44 -22.21 -3.51
N GLU A 286 4.28 -21.71 -3.94
CA GLU A 286 3.80 -21.86 -5.32
C GLU A 286 3.68 -20.55 -6.05
N GLY A 287 4.02 -20.54 -7.33
CA GLY A 287 3.87 -19.40 -8.22
C GLY A 287 4.92 -18.29 -8.05
N ILE A 288 4.71 -17.20 -8.79
CA ILE A 288 5.55 -16.00 -8.74
C ILE A 288 5.43 -15.35 -7.37
N GLN A 289 6.56 -14.92 -6.82
CA GLN A 289 6.63 -14.29 -5.50
C GLN A 289 6.51 -12.77 -5.63
N VAL A 290 5.47 -12.15 -5.07
CA VAL A 290 5.30 -10.70 -4.95
C VAL A 290 5.56 -10.30 -3.50
N MET A 291 6.59 -9.49 -3.26
CA MET A 291 7.06 -9.21 -1.90
C MET A 291 7.67 -7.82 -1.78
N GLY A 292 7.74 -7.31 -0.55
CA GLY A 292 8.55 -6.14 -0.23
C GLY A 292 10.02 -6.49 -0.10
N ILE A 293 10.87 -5.47 -0.04
CA ILE A 293 12.32 -5.67 0.08
C ILE A 293 12.71 -6.38 1.38
N LEU A 294 11.95 -6.18 2.47
CA LEU A 294 12.25 -6.79 3.75
C LEU A 294 11.95 -8.29 3.78
N GLU A 295 10.98 -8.74 3.01
CA GLU A 295 10.59 -10.14 2.89
C GLU A 295 11.57 -10.95 2.03
N THR A 296 12.41 -10.30 1.23
CA THR A 296 13.43 -10.96 0.40
C THR A 296 14.64 -11.47 1.18
N ARG A 297 14.73 -11.17 2.47
CA ARG A 297 15.89 -11.51 3.30
C ARG A 297 16.16 -12.99 3.32
N ASN A 298 17.41 -13.36 2.99
CA ASN A 298 17.92 -14.73 2.90
C ASN A 298 17.18 -15.63 1.89
N LEU A 299 16.46 -15.04 0.93
CA LEU A 299 15.87 -15.77 -0.18
C LEU A 299 16.72 -15.57 -1.45
N ASP A 300 16.70 -16.58 -2.30
CA ASP A 300 17.39 -16.58 -3.59
C ASP A 300 16.37 -16.72 -4.71
N PHE A 301 16.53 -15.89 -5.75
CA PHE A 301 15.69 -15.91 -6.92
C PHE A 301 16.55 -15.88 -8.18
N ARG A 302 16.13 -16.60 -9.21
CA ARG A 302 16.75 -16.58 -10.51
C ARG A 302 16.40 -15.30 -11.27
N ASN A 303 15.11 -14.92 -11.20
CA ASN A 303 14.58 -13.73 -11.85
C ASN A 303 14.13 -12.74 -10.78
N VAL A 304 14.69 -11.53 -10.80
CA VAL A 304 14.38 -10.46 -9.85
C VAL A 304 13.91 -9.24 -10.63
N ILE A 305 12.70 -8.78 -10.33
CA ILE A 305 12.10 -7.59 -10.91
C ILE A 305 11.83 -6.63 -9.75
N LEU A 306 12.57 -5.52 -9.67
CA LEU A 306 12.43 -4.50 -8.64
C LEU A 306 11.65 -3.30 -9.20
N LEU A 307 10.61 -2.86 -8.48
CA LEU A 307 9.82 -1.67 -8.82
C LEU A 307 10.14 -0.52 -7.87
N SER A 308 9.92 0.70 -8.37
CA SER A 308 10.17 1.95 -7.64
C SER A 308 11.62 2.12 -7.17
N MET A 309 12.56 1.71 -8.02
CA MET A 309 13.99 1.89 -7.77
C MET A 309 14.41 3.37 -7.93
N ASN A 310 13.68 4.24 -7.23
CA ASN A 310 14.02 5.66 -7.08
C ASN A 310 14.79 5.87 -5.77
N ASP A 311 15.71 6.83 -5.74
CA ASP A 311 16.56 7.09 -4.56
C ASP A 311 15.74 7.49 -3.32
N ASP A 312 14.63 8.18 -3.54
CA ASP A 312 13.68 8.56 -2.48
C ASP A 312 12.98 7.37 -1.81
N ASN A 313 12.82 6.24 -2.54
CA ASN A 313 12.17 5.02 -2.04
C ASN A 313 13.19 3.99 -1.55
N PHE A 314 14.29 3.83 -2.28
CA PHE A 314 15.28 2.81 -1.99
C PHE A 314 16.71 3.27 -2.33
N PRO A 315 17.56 3.49 -1.31
CA PRO A 315 17.37 3.17 0.11
C PRO A 315 16.40 4.08 0.85
N GLY A 316 15.92 5.16 0.23
CA GLY A 316 15.14 6.19 0.89
C GLY A 316 15.97 7.10 1.79
N SER A 317 15.34 8.11 2.35
CA SER A 317 15.99 9.00 3.30
C SER A 317 15.86 8.51 4.73
N VAL A 318 16.95 8.56 5.48
CA VAL A 318 16.88 8.39 6.94
C VAL A 318 16.15 9.60 7.51
N VAL A 319 14.98 9.37 8.09
CA VAL A 319 14.23 10.43 8.79
C VAL A 319 14.99 10.78 10.09
N THR A 320 16.05 11.56 9.95
CA THR A 320 16.85 12.05 11.10
C THR A 320 16.11 13.11 11.91
N GLY A 321 15.08 13.72 11.35
CA GLY A 321 14.33 14.83 11.94
C GLY A 321 13.40 14.48 13.11
N THR A 322 13.19 13.20 13.42
CA THR A 322 12.26 12.77 14.49
C THR A 322 12.94 12.51 15.84
N SER A 323 14.26 12.59 15.91
CA SER A 323 15.00 12.31 17.13
C SER A 323 15.74 13.54 17.65
N PHE A 324 15.56 13.86 18.93
CA PHE A 324 16.30 14.88 19.63
C PHE A 324 17.74 14.47 19.99
N ILE A 325 18.15 13.22 19.68
CA ILE A 325 19.49 12.72 19.98
C ILE A 325 20.43 13.11 18.83
N PRO A 326 21.44 13.99 19.06
CA PRO A 326 22.42 14.38 18.06
C PRO A 326 23.25 13.19 17.55
N TYR A 327 23.74 13.31 16.31
CA TYR A 327 24.54 12.28 15.65
C TYR A 327 25.73 11.79 16.47
N ASN A 328 26.51 12.73 17.04
CA ASN A 328 27.69 12.42 17.85
C ASN A 328 27.37 11.61 19.11
N LEU A 329 26.23 11.85 19.74
CA LEU A 329 25.78 11.05 20.87
C LEU A 329 25.29 9.65 20.37
N ARG A 330 24.66 9.56 19.24
CA ARG A 330 24.29 8.26 18.64
C ARG A 330 25.52 7.41 18.41
N ALA A 331 26.56 7.96 17.78
CA ALA A 331 27.78 7.26 17.51
C ALA A 331 28.52 6.84 18.81
N ALA A 332 28.58 7.73 19.83
CA ALA A 332 29.25 7.46 21.10
C ALA A 332 28.56 6.34 21.92
N TYR A 333 27.24 6.22 21.82
CA TYR A 333 26.45 5.24 22.58
C TYR A 333 25.99 4.04 21.72
N ALA A 334 26.57 3.83 20.55
CA ALA A 334 26.24 2.73 19.63
C ALA A 334 24.74 2.67 19.26
N LEU A 335 24.09 3.83 19.15
CA LEU A 335 22.74 3.94 18.64
C LEU A 335 22.75 3.93 17.10
N PRO A 336 21.67 3.48 16.43
CA PRO A 336 21.62 3.47 14.98
C PRO A 336 21.88 4.85 14.37
N THR A 337 22.81 4.92 13.42
CA THR A 337 23.16 6.11 12.65
C THR A 337 22.69 5.98 11.21
N PRO A 338 22.74 7.04 10.38
CA PRO A 338 22.41 6.96 8.96
C PRO A 338 23.21 5.88 8.21
N GLU A 339 24.49 5.74 8.51
CA GLU A 339 25.38 4.75 7.88
C GLU A 339 24.94 3.31 8.18
N HIS A 340 24.40 3.07 9.38
CA HIS A 340 23.83 1.77 9.72
C HIS A 340 22.60 1.46 8.84
N HIS A 341 21.75 2.46 8.56
CA HIS A 341 20.63 2.31 7.67
C HIS A 341 21.10 2.01 6.24
N GLU A 342 22.02 2.79 5.72
CA GLU A 342 22.60 2.58 4.39
C GLU A 342 23.21 1.19 4.27
N GLY A 343 24.00 0.76 5.24
CA GLY A 343 24.61 -0.57 5.26
C GLY A 343 23.59 -1.72 5.25
N VAL A 344 22.48 -1.57 5.98
CA VAL A 344 21.38 -2.59 5.98
C VAL A 344 20.68 -2.67 4.63
N TYR A 345 20.33 -1.51 4.03
CA TYR A 345 19.64 -1.50 2.75
C TYR A 345 20.55 -1.91 1.59
N ALA A 346 21.83 -1.52 1.63
CA ALA A 346 22.82 -2.02 0.70
C ALA A 346 22.95 -3.55 0.79
N TYR A 347 23.01 -4.11 2.00
CA TYR A 347 23.03 -5.55 2.19
C TYR A 347 21.79 -6.23 1.59
N TYR A 348 20.58 -5.71 1.81
CA TYR A 348 19.37 -6.29 1.22
C TYR A 348 19.44 -6.32 -0.30
N PHE A 349 19.91 -5.23 -0.91
CA PHE A 349 20.04 -5.13 -2.35
C PHE A 349 21.08 -6.13 -2.91
N TYR A 350 22.32 -6.06 -2.43
CA TYR A 350 23.40 -6.91 -2.94
C TYR A 350 23.15 -8.39 -2.65
N ARG A 351 22.59 -8.71 -1.49
CA ARG A 351 22.24 -10.09 -1.13
C ARG A 351 21.13 -10.65 -2.03
N LEU A 352 20.13 -9.84 -2.37
CA LEU A 352 19.06 -10.25 -3.29
C LEU A 352 19.62 -10.55 -4.70
N LEU A 353 20.58 -9.76 -5.17
CA LEU A 353 21.18 -9.91 -6.48
C LEU A 353 22.28 -10.98 -6.51
N GLN A 354 22.77 -11.43 -5.37
CA GLN A 354 23.95 -12.32 -5.25
C GLN A 354 23.87 -13.53 -6.18
N ARG A 355 22.72 -14.22 -6.23
CA ARG A 355 22.49 -15.42 -7.04
C ARG A 355 21.50 -15.24 -8.19
N ALA A 356 21.06 -14.02 -8.44
CA ALA A 356 20.15 -13.74 -9.54
C ALA A 356 20.85 -13.81 -10.90
N GLU A 357 20.16 -14.36 -11.90
CA GLU A 357 20.63 -14.41 -13.29
C GLU A 357 20.05 -13.26 -14.12
N ASN A 358 18.75 -12.96 -13.91
CA ASN A 358 18.03 -11.90 -14.61
C ASN A 358 17.54 -10.85 -13.60
N VAL A 359 18.01 -9.63 -13.76
CA VAL A 359 17.67 -8.51 -12.86
C VAL A 359 17.08 -7.39 -13.70
N ARG A 360 15.88 -6.94 -13.34
CA ARG A 360 15.22 -5.80 -13.95
C ARG A 360 14.83 -4.80 -12.88
N MET A 361 15.33 -3.57 -13.01
CA MET A 361 15.11 -2.48 -12.06
C MET A 361 14.31 -1.38 -12.73
N LEU A 362 13.08 -1.17 -12.27
CA LEU A 362 12.18 -0.16 -12.81
C LEU A 362 12.14 1.05 -11.88
N TYR A 363 12.22 2.24 -12.45
CA TYR A 363 12.10 3.50 -11.73
C TYR A 363 11.23 4.51 -12.48
N CYS A 364 10.65 5.46 -11.77
CA CYS A 364 9.89 6.55 -12.37
C CYS A 364 10.83 7.72 -12.64
N ALA A 365 10.98 8.12 -13.91
CA ALA A 365 11.82 9.25 -14.28
C ALA A 365 11.09 10.60 -14.18
N HIS A 366 9.79 10.60 -13.85
CA HIS A 366 9.01 11.81 -13.71
C HIS A 366 9.04 12.31 -12.26
N ALA A 367 9.45 13.56 -12.08
CA ALA A 367 9.41 14.23 -10.79
C ALA A 367 7.98 14.68 -10.46
N ASP A 368 7.55 14.45 -9.24
CA ASP A 368 6.30 14.96 -8.67
C ASP A 368 6.53 15.48 -7.25
N ASP A 369 5.47 15.85 -6.51
CA ASP A 369 5.58 16.35 -5.14
C ASP A 369 6.18 15.33 -4.15
N LYS A 370 6.33 14.06 -4.54
CA LYS A 370 6.78 12.95 -3.69
C LYS A 370 8.10 12.34 -4.13
N THR A 371 8.49 12.50 -5.38
CA THR A 371 9.72 11.93 -5.94
C THR A 371 10.46 12.91 -6.81
N THR A 372 11.78 12.91 -6.69
CA THR A 372 12.68 13.70 -7.53
C THR A 372 12.79 13.16 -8.96
N GLY A 373 12.31 11.93 -9.21
CA GLY A 373 12.48 11.23 -10.48
C GLY A 373 13.88 10.64 -10.68
N GLU A 374 14.75 10.72 -9.67
CA GLU A 374 16.10 10.15 -9.74
C GLU A 374 16.07 8.65 -9.51
N GLN A 375 16.87 7.91 -10.30
CA GLN A 375 17.06 6.48 -10.08
C GLN A 375 17.86 6.24 -8.80
N SER A 376 17.65 5.09 -8.17
CA SER A 376 18.38 4.68 -6.97
C SER A 376 19.89 4.68 -7.18
N ARG A 377 20.63 5.15 -6.17
CA ARG A 377 22.11 5.12 -6.13
C ARG A 377 22.67 3.72 -6.35
N TYR A 378 21.95 2.67 -6.01
CA TYR A 378 22.39 1.30 -6.23
C TYR A 378 22.47 0.92 -7.73
N ILE A 379 21.67 1.55 -8.60
CA ILE A 379 21.79 1.37 -10.05
C ILE A 379 23.11 1.97 -10.53
N TYR A 380 23.48 3.16 -10.01
CA TYR A 380 24.77 3.79 -10.31
C TYR A 380 25.94 2.96 -9.75
N GLN A 381 25.85 2.46 -8.51
CA GLN A 381 26.89 1.59 -7.96
C GLN A 381 27.12 0.34 -8.81
N LEU A 382 26.06 -0.32 -9.28
CA LEU A 382 26.19 -1.45 -10.18
C LEU A 382 26.88 -1.07 -11.51
N GLU A 383 26.55 0.09 -12.06
CA GLU A 383 27.10 0.57 -13.33
C GLU A 383 28.60 0.93 -13.24
N TYR A 384 29.01 1.57 -12.14
CA TYR A 384 30.38 2.12 -12.02
C TYR A 384 31.32 1.24 -11.21
N GLU A 385 30.81 0.43 -10.28
CA GLU A 385 31.63 -0.38 -9.37
C GLU A 385 31.70 -1.85 -9.77
N THR A 386 30.90 -2.29 -10.74
CA THR A 386 30.88 -3.69 -11.18
C THR A 386 31.25 -3.83 -12.66
N PRO A 387 31.72 -5.01 -13.11
CA PRO A 387 31.97 -5.28 -14.52
C PRO A 387 30.69 -5.58 -15.31
N PHE A 388 29.50 -5.47 -14.72
CA PHE A 388 28.26 -5.80 -15.40
C PHE A 388 27.87 -4.71 -16.40
N GLU A 389 27.45 -5.15 -17.60
CA GLU A 389 26.81 -4.27 -18.56
C GLU A 389 25.33 -4.11 -18.20
N ILE A 390 24.90 -2.85 -17.98
CA ILE A 390 23.51 -2.52 -17.66
C ILE A 390 22.81 -2.03 -18.93
N LEU A 391 21.83 -2.81 -19.38
CA LEU A 391 21.02 -2.42 -20.52
C LEU A 391 19.97 -1.38 -20.06
N ARG A 392 20.04 -0.17 -20.62
CA ARG A 392 19.08 0.90 -20.33
C ARG A 392 17.94 0.88 -21.32
N ARG A 393 16.71 0.96 -20.77
CA ARG A 393 15.48 1.07 -21.56
C ARG A 393 14.62 2.21 -21.06
N GLU A 394 13.91 2.84 -21.97
CA GLU A 394 12.90 3.86 -21.66
C GLU A 394 11.54 3.37 -22.13
N VAL A 395 10.55 3.40 -21.23
CA VAL A 395 9.17 3.00 -21.49
C VAL A 395 8.27 4.21 -21.38
N GLY A 396 7.89 4.74 -22.55
CA GLY A 396 6.92 5.82 -22.69
C GLY A 396 5.48 5.31 -22.75
N ILE A 397 4.54 6.21 -22.62
CA ILE A 397 3.15 5.94 -23.00
C ILE A 397 3.03 6.28 -24.49
N ASP A 398 2.80 5.27 -25.32
CA ASP A 398 2.33 5.55 -26.67
C ASP A 398 0.89 6.06 -26.55
N VAL A 399 0.75 7.37 -26.47
CA VAL A 399 -0.54 8.04 -26.57
C VAL A 399 -0.94 7.99 -28.05
N ASN A 400 -1.28 6.81 -28.53
CA ASN A 400 -2.10 6.72 -29.71
C ASN A 400 -3.40 7.45 -29.33
N ARG A 401 -3.47 8.72 -29.70
CA ARG A 401 -4.75 9.44 -29.76
C ARG A 401 -5.63 8.60 -30.67
N MET A 402 -6.42 7.70 -30.08
CA MET A 402 -7.66 7.28 -30.73
C MET A 402 -8.38 8.61 -30.96
N GLU A 403 -8.33 9.09 -32.21
CA GLU A 403 -9.25 10.11 -32.66
C GLU A 403 -10.64 9.52 -32.41
N THR A 404 -11.21 9.84 -31.26
CA THR A 404 -12.62 9.56 -31.01
C THR A 404 -13.35 10.36 -32.10
N PRO A 405 -14.01 9.69 -33.05
CA PRO A 405 -14.75 10.42 -34.06
C PRO A 405 -15.73 11.35 -33.34
N PRO A 406 -15.84 12.61 -33.75
CA PRO A 406 -16.76 13.54 -33.10
C PRO A 406 -18.15 12.91 -33.11
N ILE A 407 -18.85 13.01 -31.95
CA ILE A 407 -20.22 12.53 -31.88
C ILE A 407 -21.08 13.48 -32.75
N GLU A 408 -21.35 13.05 -33.98
CA GLU A 408 -22.21 13.76 -34.91
C GLU A 408 -23.65 13.31 -34.67
N VAL A 409 -24.48 14.22 -34.20
CA VAL A 409 -25.91 13.99 -34.06
C VAL A 409 -26.62 14.69 -35.21
N PRO A 410 -27.15 13.94 -36.20
CA PRO A 410 -27.86 14.59 -37.32
C PRO A 410 -29.14 15.28 -36.81
N LYS A 411 -29.27 16.56 -37.14
CA LYS A 411 -30.45 17.38 -36.79
C LYS A 411 -31.59 17.07 -37.76
N GLN A 412 -32.02 15.80 -37.82
CA GLN A 412 -33.10 15.31 -38.67
C GLN A 412 -34.11 14.47 -37.89
N GLY A 413 -35.33 14.37 -38.37
CA GLY A 413 -36.38 13.54 -37.75
C GLY A 413 -36.65 13.92 -36.30
N GLU A 414 -36.74 12.90 -35.43
CA GLU A 414 -37.08 13.08 -34.00
C GLU A 414 -36.11 14.02 -33.25
N THR A 415 -34.81 14.05 -33.62
CA THR A 415 -33.83 14.94 -33.01
C THR A 415 -34.12 16.40 -33.36
N ALA A 416 -34.51 16.68 -34.60
CA ALA A 416 -34.93 18.02 -35.02
C ALA A 416 -36.21 18.47 -34.30
N GLU A 417 -37.17 17.59 -34.13
CA GLU A 417 -38.39 17.90 -33.38
C GLU A 417 -38.13 18.17 -31.90
N LYS A 418 -37.23 17.40 -31.26
CA LYS A 418 -36.80 17.64 -29.87
C LYS A 418 -36.09 18.97 -29.73
N LEU A 419 -35.21 19.33 -30.66
CA LEU A 419 -34.51 20.61 -30.67
C LEU A 419 -35.46 21.77 -30.93
N ALA A 420 -36.45 21.63 -31.80
CA ALA A 420 -37.46 22.64 -32.09
C ALA A 420 -38.26 23.04 -30.83
N ARG A 421 -38.57 22.06 -29.94
CA ARG A 421 -39.25 22.36 -28.66
C ARG A 421 -38.45 23.26 -27.72
N PHE A 422 -37.14 23.23 -27.77
CA PHE A 422 -36.28 24.13 -26.99
C PHE A 422 -36.09 25.49 -27.64
N LEU A 423 -36.36 25.63 -28.94
CA LEU A 423 -36.28 26.89 -29.68
C LEU A 423 -37.62 27.65 -29.73
N ALA A 424 -38.73 27.02 -29.38
CA ALA A 424 -39.99 27.69 -29.26
C ALA A 424 -39.93 28.67 -28.09
N PRO A 425 -40.26 29.96 -28.26
CA PRO A 425 -40.31 30.90 -27.16
C PRO A 425 -41.34 30.38 -26.15
N ALA A 426 -40.96 30.36 -24.86
CA ALA A 426 -41.93 30.09 -23.80
C ALA A 426 -43.07 31.11 -23.92
N ASP A 427 -44.29 30.60 -24.05
CA ASP A 427 -45.47 31.44 -24.06
C ASP A 427 -45.47 32.35 -22.81
N PRO A 428 -45.55 33.65 -22.92
CA PRO A 428 -45.63 34.53 -21.76
C PRO A 428 -47.06 34.39 -21.22
N ALA A 429 -47.25 33.58 -20.20
CA ALA A 429 -48.45 33.59 -19.37
C ALA A 429 -48.13 34.11 -17.98
#